data_3bc677d36a690d4611e04c83c77fffa6
#
_entry.id   3bc677d36a690d4611e04c83c77fffa6
#
_cell.length_a   1.000
_cell.length_b   1.000
_cell.length_c   1.000
_cell.angle_alpha   90.00
_cell.angle_beta   90.00
_cell.angle_gamma   90.00
#
_symmetry.space_group_name_H-M   'P 1'
#
loop_
_entity.id
_entity.type
_entity.pdbx_description
1 polymer ?
#
loop_
_entity_poly.entity_id
_entity_poly.type
_entity_poly.pdbx_seq_one_letter_code
_entity_poly.pdbx_strand_id
1 'polypeptide(L)'
;MTKQLKLSALFVALVASGTAMASEPHTKHGYTVSSQSQEVVRNNYGECWKNSYFDKETQGRVECGDREAVAAVQQAPEYVDETVSLSSKTLFGFDKDNLRPEAQENLNALAQRLNNENVQTVRVEGHTDFMGSEEYNQALSERRANVVANYLVGRGIPSSKVSAVGLGESQAQMTATCEAEVAKLGK
;
A
#
# COMPACT_ATOMS: atom_id res chain seq x y z
N MET A 1 -7.98 -26.03 25.36
CA MET A 1 -7.21 -26.18 24.11
C MET A 1 -6.64 -24.82 23.74
N THR A 2 -5.40 -24.59 24.13
CA THR A 2 -4.68 -23.30 23.97
C THR A 2 -4.10 -23.23 22.57
N LYS A 3 -4.65 -22.37 21.71
CA LYS A 3 -4.06 -22.06 20.42
C LYS A 3 -2.90 -21.08 20.60
N GLN A 4 -1.71 -21.56 20.42
CA GLN A 4 -0.47 -20.80 20.39
C GLN A 4 -0.44 -19.89 19.16
N LEU A 5 -0.38 -18.59 19.38
CA LEU A 5 -0.12 -17.59 18.34
C LEU A 5 1.38 -17.62 18.05
N LYS A 6 1.77 -18.07 16.85
CA LYS A 6 3.16 -17.99 16.42
C LYS A 6 3.41 -16.59 15.88
N LEU A 7 4.06 -15.75 16.69
CA LEU A 7 4.67 -14.52 16.22
C LEU A 7 5.92 -14.91 15.42
N SER A 8 5.90 -14.72 14.12
CA SER A 8 7.10 -14.77 13.28
C SER A 8 7.80 -13.42 13.39
N ALA A 9 8.82 -13.35 14.22
CA ALA A 9 9.72 -12.20 14.23
C ALA A 9 10.56 -12.24 12.94
N LEU A 10 10.31 -11.29 12.05
CA LEU A 10 11.15 -11.08 10.87
C LEU A 10 12.42 -10.39 11.32
N PHE A 11 13.51 -11.15 11.46
CA PHE A 11 14.85 -10.61 11.64
C PHE A 11 15.29 -9.99 10.31
N VAL A 12 15.29 -8.65 10.24
CA VAL A 12 16.01 -7.93 9.19
C VAL A 12 17.49 -8.05 9.52
N ALA A 13 18.15 -9.00 8.89
CA ALA A 13 19.61 -9.07 8.89
C ALA A 13 20.13 -7.92 8.01
N LEU A 14 20.64 -6.87 8.66
CA LEU A 14 21.44 -5.85 8.00
C LEU A 14 22.75 -6.51 7.58
N VAL A 15 22.81 -7.00 6.35
CA VAL A 15 24.06 -7.44 5.75
C VAL A 15 24.82 -6.17 5.38
N ALA A 16 25.72 -5.75 6.25
CA ALA A 16 26.77 -4.81 5.88
C ALA A 16 27.68 -5.53 4.88
N SER A 17 27.36 -5.41 3.60
CA SER A 17 28.25 -5.82 2.52
C SER A 17 29.42 -4.86 2.49
N GLY A 18 30.47 -5.18 3.26
CA GLY A 18 31.77 -4.63 2.99
C GLY A 18 32.17 -5.07 1.58
N THR A 19 32.05 -4.16 0.61
CA THR A 19 32.63 -4.36 -0.70
C THR A 19 34.13 -4.37 -0.54
N ALA A 20 34.71 -5.58 -0.45
CA ALA A 20 36.13 -5.76 -0.75
C ALA A 20 36.32 -5.19 -2.16
N MET A 21 37.11 -4.13 -2.28
CA MET A 21 37.62 -3.61 -3.54
C MET A 21 38.53 -4.72 -4.14
N ALA A 22 37.89 -5.68 -4.82
CA ALA A 22 38.62 -6.52 -5.75
C ALA A 22 39.08 -5.58 -6.86
N SER A 23 40.41 -5.47 -7.05
CA SER A 23 41.00 -4.81 -8.21
C SER A 23 40.49 -5.50 -9.45
N GLU A 24 39.46 -4.92 -10.08
CA GLU A 24 38.97 -5.40 -11.35
C GLU A 24 40.09 -5.29 -12.40
N PRO A 25 40.32 -6.34 -13.21
CA PRO A 25 41.26 -6.25 -14.30
C PRO A 25 40.85 -5.11 -15.20
N HIS A 26 41.78 -4.22 -15.55
CA HIS A 26 41.64 -3.03 -16.40
C HIS A 26 40.64 -3.25 -17.53
N THR A 27 39.38 -3.06 -17.25
CA THR A 27 38.34 -2.97 -18.30
C THR A 27 38.70 -1.75 -19.14
N LYS A 28 38.76 -1.92 -20.45
CA LYS A 28 39.08 -0.85 -21.41
C LYS A 28 37.95 0.17 -21.32
N HIS A 29 38.08 1.14 -20.40
CA HIS A 29 37.12 2.22 -20.28
C HIS A 29 37.23 3.11 -21.52
N GLY A 30 36.11 3.44 -22.14
CA GLY A 30 36.02 4.29 -23.30
C GLY A 30 36.48 5.72 -23.06
N TYR A 31 36.75 6.10 -21.81
CA TYR A 31 37.27 7.43 -21.43
C TYR A 31 38.69 7.35 -20.89
N THR A 32 39.42 8.46 -21.05
CA THR A 32 40.70 8.67 -20.39
C THR A 32 40.43 9.09 -18.95
N VAL A 33 40.97 8.37 -17.99
CA VAL A 33 40.84 8.67 -16.55
C VAL A 33 42.17 9.11 -15.97
N SER A 34 42.13 10.01 -15.01
CA SER A 34 43.31 10.45 -14.22
C SER A 34 43.78 9.28 -13.35
N SER A 35 45.06 9.00 -13.35
CA SER A 35 45.64 7.95 -12.50
C SER A 35 45.59 8.28 -11.01
N GLN A 36 45.46 9.55 -10.64
CA GLN A 36 45.43 10.03 -9.27
C GLN A 36 44.00 10.10 -8.70
N SER A 37 43.08 10.75 -9.44
CA SER A 37 41.71 10.97 -8.96
C SER A 37 40.70 9.94 -9.46
N GLN A 38 41.07 9.07 -10.41
CA GLN A 38 40.16 8.13 -11.07
C GLN A 38 38.97 8.82 -11.78
N GLU A 39 39.03 10.14 -11.97
CA GLU A 39 38.01 10.91 -12.66
C GLU A 39 38.29 10.98 -14.17
N VAL A 40 37.21 11.13 -14.94
CA VAL A 40 37.33 11.31 -16.39
C VAL A 40 38.01 12.64 -16.70
N VAL A 41 39.08 12.59 -17.50
CA VAL A 41 39.79 13.78 -17.94
C VAL A 41 38.91 14.60 -18.88
N ARG A 42 38.87 15.92 -18.68
CA ARG A 42 38.12 16.84 -19.49
C ARG A 42 39.04 17.92 -20.10
N ASN A 43 38.66 18.43 -21.25
CA ASN A 43 39.33 19.59 -21.85
C ASN A 43 38.86 20.90 -21.18
N ASN A 44 39.41 22.04 -21.61
CA ASN A 44 39.06 23.37 -21.09
C ASN A 44 37.59 23.78 -21.39
N TYR A 45 36.90 23.06 -22.27
CA TYR A 45 35.50 23.26 -22.62
C TYR A 45 34.56 22.34 -21.83
N GLY A 46 35.11 21.51 -20.94
CA GLY A 46 34.35 20.55 -20.13
C GLY A 46 34.01 19.21 -20.81
N GLU A 47 34.48 19.01 -22.04
CA GLU A 47 34.24 17.79 -22.77
C GLU A 47 35.14 16.65 -22.28
N CYS A 48 34.56 15.44 -22.12
CA CYS A 48 35.31 14.25 -21.69
C CYS A 48 36.20 13.69 -22.80
N TRP A 49 37.45 13.39 -22.44
CA TRP A 49 38.38 12.76 -23.40
C TRP A 49 38.01 11.28 -23.58
N LYS A 50 37.69 10.93 -24.82
CA LYS A 50 37.37 9.58 -25.27
C LYS A 50 38.60 8.95 -25.92
N ASN A 51 38.79 7.65 -25.64
CA ASN A 51 39.85 6.89 -26.28
C ASN A 51 39.29 6.03 -27.43
N SER A 52 40.18 5.29 -28.12
CA SER A 52 39.81 4.46 -29.28
C SER A 52 38.88 3.28 -28.97
N TYR A 53 38.61 3.00 -27.69
CA TYR A 53 37.72 1.93 -27.24
C TYR A 53 36.34 2.46 -26.80
N PHE A 54 36.09 3.75 -26.99
CA PHE A 54 34.83 4.37 -26.58
C PHE A 54 33.68 3.88 -27.45
N ASP A 55 32.66 3.37 -26.80
CA ASP A 55 31.37 3.03 -27.36
C ASP A 55 30.27 3.80 -26.63
N LYS A 56 29.52 4.62 -27.38
CA LYS A 56 28.48 5.50 -26.79
C LYS A 56 27.35 4.72 -26.16
N GLU A 57 26.95 3.59 -26.74
CA GLU A 57 25.79 2.81 -26.30
C GLU A 57 26.06 2.09 -24.98
N THR A 58 27.24 1.52 -24.86
CA THR A 58 27.62 0.72 -23.67
C THR A 58 28.31 1.52 -22.58
N GLN A 59 29.09 2.56 -22.94
CA GLN A 59 29.99 3.27 -22.03
C GLN A 59 29.65 4.74 -21.84
N GLY A 60 28.73 5.31 -22.68
CA GLY A 60 28.35 6.71 -22.58
C GLY A 60 27.91 7.11 -21.17
N ARG A 61 28.39 8.28 -20.69
CA ARG A 61 28.05 8.83 -19.38
C ARG A 61 27.23 10.11 -19.51
N VAL A 62 26.28 10.27 -18.59
CA VAL A 62 25.44 11.46 -18.51
C VAL A 62 26.31 12.71 -18.23
N GLU A 63 27.27 12.59 -17.35
CA GLU A 63 28.20 13.65 -16.96
C GLU A 63 29.11 14.15 -18.11
N CYS A 64 29.21 13.34 -19.18
CA CYS A 64 29.96 13.67 -20.40
C CYS A 64 29.04 14.09 -21.56
N GLY A 65 27.74 14.17 -21.35
CA GLY A 65 26.76 14.50 -22.38
C GLY A 65 26.51 13.39 -23.42
N ASP A 66 26.99 12.18 -23.14
CA ASP A 66 26.85 11.06 -24.07
C ASP A 66 25.52 10.32 -23.94
N ARG A 67 24.86 10.44 -22.79
CA ARG A 67 23.52 9.96 -22.51
C ARG A 67 22.68 11.06 -21.92
N GLU A 68 21.39 11.04 -22.22
CA GLU A 68 20.44 11.88 -21.51
C GLU A 68 20.35 11.42 -20.06
N ALA A 69 20.28 12.38 -19.13
CA ALA A 69 19.98 12.06 -17.74
C ALA A 69 18.61 11.40 -17.72
N VAL A 70 18.56 10.08 -17.56
CA VAL A 70 17.31 9.43 -17.14
C VAL A 70 16.94 10.06 -15.83
N ALA A 71 15.91 10.90 -15.83
CA ALA A 71 15.34 11.43 -14.59
C ALA A 71 15.18 10.21 -13.68
N ALA A 72 15.82 10.26 -12.50
CA ALA A 72 15.70 9.19 -11.54
C ALA A 72 14.20 8.94 -11.38
N VAL A 73 13.72 7.78 -11.83
CA VAL A 73 12.37 7.36 -11.58
C VAL A 73 12.34 7.22 -10.07
N GLN A 74 11.83 8.27 -9.41
CA GLN A 74 11.52 8.19 -8.00
C GLN A 74 10.51 7.05 -7.92
N GLN A 75 10.95 5.90 -7.43
CA GLN A 75 10.05 4.80 -7.14
C GLN A 75 8.99 5.41 -6.24
N ALA A 76 7.77 5.46 -6.75
CA ALA A 76 6.63 5.87 -5.94
C ALA A 76 6.66 4.97 -4.69
N PRO A 77 6.43 5.54 -3.50
CA PRO A 77 6.42 4.75 -2.28
C PRO A 77 5.48 3.57 -2.49
N GLU A 78 5.97 2.36 -2.24
CA GLU A 78 5.18 1.14 -2.31
C GLU A 78 4.17 1.18 -1.16
N TYR A 79 2.90 1.35 -1.50
CA TYR A 79 1.80 1.30 -0.54
C TYR A 79 1.28 -0.13 -0.45
N VAL A 80 1.11 -0.60 0.76
CA VAL A 80 0.47 -1.90 1.04
C VAL A 80 -1.00 -1.64 1.33
N ASP A 81 -1.88 -2.27 0.56
CA ASP A 81 -3.31 -2.24 0.83
C ASP A 81 -3.65 -3.26 1.91
N GLU A 82 -4.20 -2.78 3.01
CA GLU A 82 -4.68 -3.64 4.09
C GLU A 82 -6.20 -3.54 4.22
N THR A 83 -6.87 -4.69 4.22
CA THR A 83 -8.32 -4.78 4.41
C THR A 83 -8.65 -5.24 5.82
N VAL A 84 -9.43 -4.44 6.54
CA VAL A 84 -9.96 -4.77 7.86
C VAL A 84 -11.45 -5.04 7.75
N SER A 85 -11.89 -6.27 8.03
CA SER A 85 -13.30 -6.65 8.00
C SER A 85 -13.91 -6.59 9.39
N LEU A 86 -15.02 -5.85 9.53
CA LEU A 86 -15.78 -5.72 10.76
C LEU A 86 -17.21 -6.22 10.54
N SER A 87 -17.70 -7.06 11.45
CA SER A 87 -19.08 -7.57 11.35
C SER A 87 -20.10 -6.47 11.61
N SER A 88 -21.07 -6.30 10.71
CA SER A 88 -22.19 -5.38 10.92
C SER A 88 -22.99 -5.66 12.20
N LYS A 89 -23.11 -6.95 12.60
CA LYS A 89 -23.77 -7.36 13.86
C LYS A 89 -23.03 -6.87 15.09
N THR A 90 -21.71 -6.74 15.01
CA THR A 90 -20.88 -6.19 16.10
C THR A 90 -20.97 -4.67 16.13
N LEU A 91 -21.01 -4.02 14.96
CA LEU A 91 -21.02 -2.57 14.86
C LEU A 91 -22.39 -1.96 15.15
N PHE A 92 -23.47 -2.56 14.66
CA PHE A 92 -24.81 -2.00 14.68
C PHE A 92 -25.82 -2.97 15.30
N GLY A 93 -26.95 -2.42 15.77
CA GLY A 93 -28.12 -3.21 16.08
C GLY A 93 -28.82 -3.69 14.79
N PHE A 94 -29.75 -4.64 14.93
CA PHE A 94 -30.58 -5.09 13.84
C PHE A 94 -31.36 -3.89 13.28
N ASP A 95 -31.29 -3.70 11.97
CA ASP A 95 -31.96 -2.62 11.25
C ASP A 95 -31.61 -1.20 11.78
N LYS A 96 -30.41 -1.03 12.30
CA LYS A 96 -29.93 0.25 12.83
C LYS A 96 -28.63 0.67 12.17
N ASP A 97 -28.39 1.97 12.18
CA ASP A 97 -27.18 2.64 11.70
C ASP A 97 -26.41 3.36 12.81
N ASN A 98 -26.88 3.31 14.07
CA ASN A 98 -26.13 3.83 15.21
C ASN A 98 -25.17 2.79 15.77
N LEU A 99 -23.93 3.21 16.05
CA LEU A 99 -22.89 2.36 16.62
C LEU A 99 -23.24 1.88 18.02
N ARG A 100 -22.97 0.59 18.27
CA ARG A 100 -23.03 0.01 19.61
C ARG A 100 -21.86 0.49 20.46
N PRO A 101 -21.98 0.51 21.80
CA PRO A 101 -20.85 0.85 22.67
C PRO A 101 -19.61 -0.01 22.43
N GLU A 102 -19.78 -1.33 22.26
CA GLU A 102 -18.68 -2.27 22.00
C GLU A 102 -18.01 -2.00 20.65
N ALA A 103 -18.76 -1.52 19.66
CA ALA A 103 -18.23 -1.12 18.37
C ALA A 103 -17.29 0.09 18.49
N GLN A 104 -17.61 1.01 19.40
CA GLN A 104 -16.78 2.21 19.60
C GLN A 104 -15.38 1.85 20.12
N GLU A 105 -15.25 0.82 20.96
CA GLU A 105 -13.94 0.36 21.44
C GLU A 105 -13.08 -0.18 20.29
N ASN A 106 -13.66 -1.03 19.43
CA ASN A 106 -12.97 -1.57 18.26
C ASN A 106 -12.57 -0.47 17.28
N LEU A 107 -13.46 0.50 17.02
CA LEU A 107 -13.19 1.62 16.14
C LEU A 107 -12.17 2.61 16.73
N ASN A 108 -12.11 2.77 18.06
CA ASN A 108 -11.06 3.54 18.72
C ASN A 108 -9.68 2.90 18.52
N ALA A 109 -9.58 1.59 18.72
CA ALA A 109 -8.34 0.86 18.48
C ALA A 109 -7.89 0.96 17.01
N LEU A 110 -8.83 0.84 16.07
CA LEU A 110 -8.57 1.02 14.65
C LEU A 110 -8.10 2.45 14.35
N ALA A 111 -8.77 3.48 14.88
CA ALA A 111 -8.38 4.87 14.66
C ALA A 111 -6.98 5.18 15.21
N GLN A 112 -6.63 4.65 16.39
CA GLN A 112 -5.26 4.78 16.93
C GLN A 112 -4.23 4.14 16.00
N ARG A 113 -4.51 2.97 15.49
CA ARG A 113 -3.63 2.28 14.55
C ARG A 113 -3.45 3.09 13.25
N LEU A 114 -4.53 3.54 12.64
CA LEU A 114 -4.51 4.36 11.42
C LEU A 114 -3.74 5.68 11.60
N ASN A 115 -3.84 6.32 12.77
CA ASN A 115 -3.07 7.51 13.10
C ASN A 115 -1.57 7.25 13.22
N ASN A 116 -1.19 6.08 13.76
CA ASN A 116 0.21 5.71 13.95
C ASN A 116 0.91 5.27 12.65
N GLU A 117 0.18 4.66 11.73
CA GLU A 117 0.72 4.06 10.50
C GLU A 117 0.83 5.04 9.32
N ASN A 118 0.56 6.34 9.51
CA ASN A 118 0.60 7.36 8.44
C ASN A 118 -0.15 6.95 7.16
N VAL A 119 -1.36 6.45 7.34
CA VAL A 119 -2.21 5.96 6.25
C VAL A 119 -2.49 7.05 5.22
N GLN A 120 -2.43 6.72 3.93
CA GLN A 120 -2.69 7.66 2.85
C GLN A 120 -4.18 7.85 2.59
N THR A 121 -4.92 6.76 2.52
CA THR A 121 -6.36 6.75 2.30
C THR A 121 -7.03 5.68 3.15
N VAL A 122 -8.25 5.96 3.58
CA VAL A 122 -9.13 5.00 4.27
C VAL A 122 -10.44 4.96 3.48
N ARG A 123 -10.77 3.80 2.95
CA ARG A 123 -12.04 3.56 2.29
C ARG A 123 -12.93 2.70 3.18
N VAL A 124 -14.07 3.22 3.56
CA VAL A 124 -15.07 2.51 4.37
C VAL A 124 -16.15 1.98 3.43
N GLU A 125 -16.28 0.67 3.38
CA GLU A 125 -17.30 -0.01 2.57
C GLU A 125 -18.38 -0.58 3.48
N GLY A 126 -19.64 -0.26 3.18
CA GLY A 126 -20.82 -0.80 3.85
C GLY A 126 -21.45 -1.90 3.02
N HIS A 127 -21.78 -3.02 3.66
CA HIS A 127 -22.42 -4.16 3.03
C HIS A 127 -23.65 -4.59 3.82
N THR A 128 -24.62 -5.21 3.15
CA THR A 128 -25.80 -5.84 3.73
C THR A 128 -25.89 -7.30 3.28
N ASP A 129 -26.79 -8.05 3.88
CA ASP A 129 -27.28 -9.32 3.34
C ASP A 129 -28.40 -9.07 2.31
N PHE A 130 -29.03 -10.13 1.79
CA PHE A 130 -30.08 -10.05 0.77
C PHE A 130 -31.49 -9.80 1.37
N MET A 131 -31.59 -9.53 2.66
CA MET A 131 -32.90 -9.31 3.28
C MET A 131 -33.34 -7.87 3.05
N GLY A 132 -34.42 -7.71 2.30
CA GLY A 132 -34.98 -6.41 1.96
C GLY A 132 -34.94 -6.12 0.44
N SER A 133 -35.28 -4.89 0.05
CA SER A 133 -35.10 -4.47 -1.34
C SER A 133 -33.68 -3.98 -1.58
N GLU A 134 -33.22 -4.06 -2.82
CA GLU A 134 -31.90 -3.57 -3.24
C GLU A 134 -31.73 -2.07 -2.87
N GLU A 135 -32.74 -1.25 -3.12
CA GLU A 135 -32.71 0.19 -2.80
C GLU A 135 -32.60 0.43 -1.29
N TYR A 136 -33.29 -0.38 -0.49
CA TYR A 136 -33.22 -0.31 0.96
C TYR A 136 -31.83 -0.71 1.45
N ASN A 137 -31.28 -1.79 0.95
CA ASN A 137 -29.96 -2.32 1.29
C ASN A 137 -28.86 -1.35 0.87
N GLN A 138 -28.97 -0.75 -0.31
CA GLN A 138 -28.07 0.30 -0.77
C GLN A 138 -28.06 1.49 0.20
N ALA A 139 -29.24 2.03 0.51
CA ALA A 139 -29.36 3.17 1.41
C ALA A 139 -28.89 2.85 2.84
N LEU A 140 -29.15 1.64 3.36
CA LEU A 140 -28.71 1.21 4.69
C LEU A 140 -27.19 1.09 4.75
N SER A 141 -26.57 0.47 3.73
CA SER A 141 -25.12 0.32 3.65
C SER A 141 -24.39 1.66 3.57
N GLU A 142 -24.92 2.61 2.80
CA GLU A 142 -24.39 3.97 2.71
C GLU A 142 -24.46 4.71 4.06
N ARG A 143 -25.59 4.67 4.74
CA ARG A 143 -25.70 5.28 6.07
C ARG A 143 -24.71 4.68 7.06
N ARG A 144 -24.57 3.34 7.10
CA ARG A 144 -23.62 2.64 7.97
C ARG A 144 -22.17 2.98 7.65
N ALA A 145 -21.80 3.00 6.38
CA ALA A 145 -20.45 3.39 5.96
C ALA A 145 -20.14 4.84 6.39
N ASN A 146 -21.07 5.75 6.18
CA ASN A 146 -20.92 7.16 6.58
C ASN A 146 -20.79 7.33 8.10
N VAL A 147 -21.52 6.57 8.89
CA VAL A 147 -21.44 6.61 10.37
C VAL A 147 -20.04 6.17 10.83
N VAL A 148 -19.50 5.11 10.27
CA VAL A 148 -18.13 4.64 10.60
C VAL A 148 -17.11 5.66 10.13
N ALA A 149 -17.20 6.17 8.91
CA ALA A 149 -16.29 7.19 8.38
C ALA A 149 -16.27 8.45 9.25
N ASN A 150 -17.44 8.97 9.61
CA ASN A 150 -17.56 10.13 10.49
C ASN A 150 -16.99 9.86 11.89
N TYR A 151 -17.14 8.64 12.39
CA TYR A 151 -16.55 8.25 13.66
C TYR A 151 -15.02 8.28 13.61
N LEU A 152 -14.41 7.74 12.55
CA LEU A 152 -12.95 7.77 12.36
C LEU A 152 -12.43 9.21 12.22
N VAL A 153 -13.14 10.07 11.47
CA VAL A 153 -12.81 11.50 11.38
C VAL A 153 -12.87 12.16 12.74
N GLY A 154 -13.91 11.87 13.54
CA GLY A 154 -14.01 12.35 14.92
C GLY A 154 -12.91 11.85 15.86
N ARG A 155 -12.16 10.83 15.47
CA ARG A 155 -10.99 10.27 16.20
C ARG A 155 -9.65 10.78 15.64
N GLY A 156 -9.66 11.78 14.77
CA GLY A 156 -8.46 12.47 14.33
C GLY A 156 -7.93 12.05 12.95
N ILE A 157 -8.63 11.16 12.23
CA ILE A 157 -8.27 10.87 10.85
C ILE A 157 -8.72 12.05 9.97
N PRO A 158 -7.84 12.65 9.15
CA PRO A 158 -8.22 13.77 8.28
C PRO A 158 -9.35 13.38 7.33
N SER A 159 -10.38 14.20 7.24
CA SER A 159 -11.55 13.93 6.37
C SER A 159 -11.17 13.80 4.88
N SER A 160 -10.09 14.46 4.45
CA SER A 160 -9.56 14.33 3.08
C SER A 160 -8.99 12.95 2.76
N LYS A 161 -8.67 12.15 3.79
CA LYS A 161 -8.16 10.79 3.65
C LYS A 161 -9.26 9.72 3.76
N VAL A 162 -10.46 10.07 4.21
CA VAL A 162 -11.54 9.11 4.47
C VAL A 162 -12.61 9.21 3.41
N SER A 163 -13.00 8.09 2.83
CA SER A 163 -14.13 7.96 1.92
C SER A 163 -15.08 6.87 2.41
N ALA A 164 -16.38 7.02 2.16
CA ALA A 164 -17.40 6.04 2.50
C ALA A 164 -18.21 5.68 1.25
N VAL A 165 -18.51 4.39 1.10
CA VAL A 165 -19.36 3.89 0.02
C VAL A 165 -20.25 2.76 0.54
N GLY A 166 -21.53 2.80 0.20
CA GLY A 166 -22.43 1.66 0.38
C GLY A 166 -22.41 0.78 -0.86
N LEU A 167 -22.33 -0.50 -0.66
CA LEU A 167 -22.33 -1.51 -1.73
C LEU A 167 -23.58 -2.42 -1.64
N GLY A 168 -24.48 -2.12 -0.70
CA GLY A 168 -25.71 -2.89 -0.51
C GLY A 168 -25.44 -4.38 -0.38
N GLU A 169 -26.22 -5.17 -1.08
CA GLU A 169 -26.12 -6.63 -1.13
C GLU A 169 -25.27 -7.14 -2.29
N SER A 170 -24.70 -6.25 -3.12
CA SER A 170 -24.00 -6.62 -4.37
C SER A 170 -22.81 -7.58 -4.17
N GLN A 171 -22.26 -7.63 -2.96
CA GLN A 171 -21.17 -8.55 -2.59
C GLN A 171 -21.58 -9.53 -1.50
N ALA A 172 -22.88 -9.65 -1.22
CA ALA A 172 -23.38 -10.63 -0.27
C ALA A 172 -23.12 -12.05 -0.78
N GLN A 173 -22.51 -12.87 0.07
CA GLN A 173 -22.24 -14.28 -0.25
C GLN A 173 -23.18 -15.17 0.54
N MET A 174 -23.86 -16.07 -0.14
CA MET A 174 -24.57 -17.15 0.53
C MET A 174 -23.58 -18.14 1.14
N THR A 175 -23.65 -18.31 2.45
CA THR A 175 -22.89 -19.37 3.11
C THR A 175 -23.59 -20.71 2.87
N ALA A 176 -22.83 -21.80 2.87
CA ALA A 176 -23.39 -23.15 2.70
C ALA A 176 -24.52 -23.48 3.72
N THR A 177 -24.47 -22.87 4.91
CA THR A 177 -25.54 -22.97 5.93
C THR A 177 -26.81 -22.26 5.48
N CYS A 178 -26.69 -21.08 4.91
CA CYS A 178 -27.82 -20.28 4.41
C CYS A 178 -28.46 -20.95 3.19
N GLU A 179 -27.65 -21.48 2.26
CA GLU A 179 -28.13 -22.26 1.11
C GLU A 179 -28.93 -23.51 1.54
N ALA A 180 -28.45 -24.19 2.57
CA ALA A 180 -29.15 -25.37 3.12
C ALA A 180 -30.49 -25.02 3.79
N GLU A 181 -30.61 -23.83 4.41
CA GLU A 181 -31.84 -23.33 5.00
C GLU A 181 -32.87 -22.87 3.95
N VAL A 182 -32.41 -22.12 2.96
CA VAL A 182 -33.25 -21.69 1.84
C VAL A 182 -33.78 -22.88 1.05
N ALA A 183 -32.95 -23.88 0.83
CA ALA A 183 -33.38 -25.13 0.18
C ALA A 183 -34.46 -25.90 0.98
N LYS A 184 -34.52 -25.75 2.29
CA LYS A 184 -35.56 -26.32 3.15
C LYS A 184 -36.88 -25.53 3.07
N LEU A 185 -36.82 -24.25 2.89
CA LEU A 185 -37.99 -23.36 2.82
C LEU A 185 -38.66 -23.39 1.44
N GLY A 186 -37.95 -23.78 0.39
CA GLY A 186 -38.42 -23.85 -0.98
C GLY A 186 -39.10 -25.21 -1.35
N LYS A 187 -39.37 -26.06 -0.38
CA LYS A 187 -40.19 -27.28 -0.49
C LYS A 187 -41.47 -27.09 0.33
#